data_cd0c27cc5a7abc0eeaa7473203e82f66
#
_entry.id   cd0c27cc5a7abc0eeaa7473203e82f66
#
_cell.length_a   1.000
_cell.length_b   1.000
_cell.length_c   1.000
_cell.angle_alpha   90.00
_cell.angle_beta   90.00
_cell.angle_gamma   90.00
#
_symmetry.space_group_name_H-M   'P 1'
#
loop_
_entity.id
_entity.type
_entity.pdbx_description
1 polymer ?
#
loop_
_entity_poly.entity_id
_entity_poly.type
_entity_poly.pdbx_seq_one_letter_code
_entity_poly.pdbx_strand_id
1 'polypeptide(L)'
;MYTGQVKIPVEGTYDVAFMMDTPRFLHCFSAEVKPNPEIDATTAKLSLEFQVEDKRVPVGSSANVRFRLTNARIGAAVNDASDMTVLYYRSDGRGRQVVPAKPVDDGWYQAEVKIESEGTFYVFVGSRSEEIKYTDLPFMTLMGMPVAEPDKETAARAGEG
;
A
#
# COMPACT_ATOMS: atom_id res chain seq x y z
N MET A 1 5.55 22.75 -24.20
CA MET A 1 5.46 22.96 -22.74
C MET A 1 4.51 21.91 -22.19
N TYR A 2 4.96 21.10 -21.24
CA TYR A 2 4.13 20.08 -20.60
C TYR A 2 3.68 20.61 -19.24
N THR A 3 2.41 20.48 -18.92
CA THR A 3 1.81 20.93 -17.65
C THR A 3 1.06 19.77 -17.04
N GLY A 4 1.29 19.49 -15.76
CA GLY A 4 0.55 18.50 -14.98
C GLY A 4 0.05 19.12 -13.70
N GLN A 5 -1.10 18.67 -13.22
CA GLN A 5 -1.64 19.05 -11.92
C GLN A 5 -1.75 17.80 -11.05
N VAL A 6 -1.22 17.89 -9.84
CA VAL A 6 -1.30 16.84 -8.83
C VAL A 6 -1.94 17.42 -7.58
N LYS A 7 -2.97 16.76 -7.07
CA LYS A 7 -3.57 17.12 -5.79
C LYS A 7 -2.82 16.38 -4.69
N ILE A 8 -2.17 17.11 -3.80
CA ILE A 8 -1.47 16.55 -2.65
C ILE A 8 -2.36 16.76 -1.42
N PRO A 9 -2.87 15.69 -0.81
CA PRO A 9 -3.90 15.79 0.24
C PRO A 9 -3.34 16.07 1.64
N VAL A 10 -2.05 15.84 1.87
CA VAL A 10 -1.42 15.92 3.20
C VAL A 10 -0.25 16.90 3.15
N GLU A 11 -0.04 17.67 4.21
CA GLU A 11 1.16 18.49 4.39
C GLU A 11 2.42 17.63 4.54
N GLY A 12 3.56 18.15 4.14
CA GLY A 12 4.85 17.46 4.27
C GLY A 12 5.80 17.74 3.13
N THR A 13 6.95 17.12 3.18
CA THR A 13 7.96 17.18 2.12
C THR A 13 7.81 15.96 1.21
N TYR A 14 7.68 16.22 -0.07
CA TYR A 14 7.51 15.21 -1.12
C TYR A 14 8.69 15.23 -2.07
N ASP A 15 9.21 14.05 -2.39
CA ASP A 15 10.12 13.87 -3.50
C ASP A 15 9.31 13.56 -4.76
N VAL A 16 9.34 14.48 -5.70
CA VAL A 16 8.61 14.38 -6.96
C VAL A 16 9.56 13.95 -8.06
N ALA A 17 9.29 12.79 -8.66
CA ALA A 17 10.00 12.31 -9.82
C ALA A 17 9.18 12.57 -11.08
N PHE A 18 9.74 13.36 -11.99
CA PHE A 18 9.19 13.59 -13.32
C PHE A 18 9.93 12.72 -14.32
N MET A 19 9.19 11.86 -15.01
CA MET A 19 9.75 10.90 -15.96
C MET A 19 9.10 11.06 -17.33
N MET A 20 9.93 11.10 -18.38
CA MET A 20 9.51 11.07 -19.77
C MET A 20 10.21 9.93 -20.50
N ASP A 21 9.49 9.25 -21.38
CA ASP A 21 10.03 8.14 -22.16
C ASP A 21 10.70 8.58 -23.48
N THR A 22 10.20 9.67 -24.08
CA THR A 22 10.72 10.14 -25.37
C THR A 22 10.80 11.68 -25.42
N PRO A 23 11.99 12.29 -25.35
CA PRO A 23 13.28 11.68 -25.00
C PRO A 23 13.29 11.16 -23.56
N ARG A 24 14.12 10.16 -23.30
CA ARG A 24 14.21 9.58 -21.95
C ARG A 24 14.82 10.60 -20.99
N PHE A 25 14.03 11.03 -20.03
CA PHE A 25 14.40 12.06 -19.08
C PHE A 25 13.83 11.73 -17.70
N LEU A 26 14.66 11.86 -16.68
CA LEU A 26 14.26 11.75 -15.28
C LEU A 26 14.73 12.99 -14.54
N HIS A 27 13.82 13.68 -13.91
CA HIS A 27 14.13 14.81 -13.03
C HIS A 27 13.42 14.63 -11.69
N CYS A 28 14.18 14.74 -10.60
CA CYS A 28 13.67 14.66 -9.25
C CYS A 28 13.84 16.02 -8.56
N PHE A 29 12.82 16.44 -7.83
CA PHE A 29 12.88 17.63 -6.99
C PHE A 29 12.04 17.44 -5.74
N SER A 30 12.40 18.13 -4.67
CA SER A 30 11.61 18.13 -3.43
C SER A 30 10.65 19.30 -3.43
N ALA A 31 9.41 19.02 -3.03
CA ALA A 31 8.37 20.02 -2.86
C ALA A 31 7.85 19.99 -1.42
N GLU A 32 7.81 21.15 -0.79
CA GLU A 32 7.20 21.32 0.53
C GLU A 32 5.73 21.74 0.37
N VAL A 33 4.84 20.94 0.92
CA VAL A 33 3.41 21.22 0.96
C VAL A 33 3.07 21.73 2.35
N LYS A 34 2.59 22.98 2.41
CA LYS A 34 2.16 23.62 3.66
C LYS A 34 0.74 23.23 4.00
N PRO A 35 0.37 23.25 5.31
CA PRO A 35 -1.01 23.04 5.72
C PRO A 35 -1.94 23.98 4.97
N ASN A 36 -3.01 23.45 4.42
CA ASN A 36 -4.08 24.27 3.84
C ASN A 36 -5.14 24.52 4.91
N PRO A 37 -5.29 25.77 5.38
CA PRO A 37 -6.30 26.11 6.40
C PRO A 37 -7.74 25.95 5.93
N GLU A 38 -7.96 25.84 4.60
CA GLU A 38 -9.29 25.64 4.01
C GLU A 38 -9.68 24.15 3.90
N ILE A 39 -8.73 23.25 4.01
CA ILE A 39 -9.05 21.84 4.17
C ILE A 39 -9.47 21.68 5.63
N ASP A 40 -10.76 21.78 5.83
CA ASP A 40 -11.40 21.55 7.11
C ASP A 40 -10.77 20.34 7.79
N ALA A 41 -10.45 20.46 9.08
CA ALA A 41 -9.92 19.40 9.93
C ALA A 41 -10.83 18.13 9.94
N THR A 42 -11.88 18.12 9.16
CA THR A 42 -12.83 17.05 8.93
C THR A 42 -12.23 15.93 8.06
N THR A 43 -11.31 16.25 7.14
CA THR A 43 -10.69 15.23 6.24
C THR A 43 -9.47 14.58 6.88
N ALA A 44 -8.83 15.23 7.85
CA ALA A 44 -7.70 14.68 8.61
C ALA A 44 -8.15 13.92 9.88
N LYS A 45 -9.37 13.35 9.87
CA LYS A 45 -9.95 12.68 11.06
C LYS A 45 -9.36 11.33 11.36
N LEU A 46 -8.77 10.67 10.38
CA LEU A 46 -8.30 9.30 10.51
C LEU A 46 -6.81 9.19 10.22
N SER A 47 -6.12 8.48 11.08
CA SER A 47 -4.74 8.02 10.88
C SER A 47 -4.77 6.53 10.59
N LEU A 48 -3.96 6.10 9.62
CA LEU A 48 -3.83 4.71 9.21
C LEU A 48 -2.43 4.20 9.54
N GLU A 49 -2.37 3.12 10.28
CA GLU A 49 -1.14 2.38 10.57
C GLU A 49 -1.21 1.00 9.92
N PHE A 50 -0.14 0.60 9.24
CA PHE A 50 -0.01 -0.74 8.66
C PHE A 50 0.99 -1.57 9.44
N GLN A 51 0.69 -2.86 9.56
CA GLN A 51 1.58 -3.88 10.07
C GLN A 51 1.59 -5.08 9.12
N VAL A 52 2.77 -5.47 8.69
CA VAL A 52 2.99 -6.65 7.86
C VAL A 52 4.28 -7.31 8.33
N GLU A 53 4.29 -8.63 8.37
CA GLU A 53 5.44 -9.42 8.84
C GLU A 53 6.65 -9.24 7.91
N ASP A 54 6.43 -9.40 6.60
CA ASP A 54 7.42 -9.12 5.56
C ASP A 54 6.74 -8.42 4.38
N LYS A 55 7.40 -7.38 3.88
CA LYS A 55 6.96 -6.68 2.66
C LYS A 55 7.39 -7.41 1.38
N ARG A 56 8.29 -8.38 1.48
CA ARG A 56 8.76 -9.22 0.38
C ARG A 56 8.00 -10.54 0.41
N VAL A 57 7.13 -10.75 -0.54
CA VAL A 57 6.22 -11.89 -0.58
C VAL A 57 6.54 -12.73 -1.81
N PRO A 58 6.84 -14.03 -1.65
CA PRO A 58 7.04 -14.91 -2.81
C PRO A 58 5.81 -14.97 -3.69
N VAL A 59 6.01 -14.98 -5.01
CA VAL A 59 4.92 -15.18 -5.97
C VAL A 59 4.21 -16.50 -5.69
N GLY A 60 2.88 -16.48 -5.73
CA GLY A 60 2.04 -17.62 -5.36
C GLY A 60 1.70 -17.71 -3.86
N SER A 61 2.28 -16.84 -3.04
CA SER A 61 2.00 -16.75 -1.60
C SER A 61 1.09 -15.56 -1.28
N SER A 62 0.60 -15.53 -0.04
CA SER A 62 -0.23 -14.44 0.47
C SER A 62 0.50 -13.70 1.59
N ALA A 63 0.26 -12.39 1.67
CA ALA A 63 0.65 -11.57 2.82
C ALA A 63 -0.56 -11.28 3.69
N ASN A 64 -0.43 -11.44 4.99
CA ASN A 64 -1.41 -10.96 5.95
C ASN A 64 -1.12 -9.49 6.27
N VAL A 65 -1.92 -8.61 5.68
CA VAL A 65 -1.83 -7.17 5.92
C VAL A 65 -2.74 -6.82 7.07
N ARG A 66 -2.16 -6.35 8.16
CA ARG A 66 -2.90 -5.77 9.28
C ARG A 66 -2.84 -4.26 9.19
N PHE A 67 -3.92 -3.62 9.55
CA PHE A 67 -3.98 -2.17 9.62
C PHE A 67 -4.92 -1.73 10.73
N ARG A 68 -4.66 -0.54 11.24
CA ARG A 68 -5.43 0.10 12.30
C ARG A 68 -5.79 1.51 11.88
N LEU A 69 -7.06 1.85 12.05
CA LEU A 69 -7.57 3.19 11.89
C LEU A 69 -7.74 3.82 13.27
N THR A 70 -7.22 5.01 13.43
CA THR A 70 -7.40 5.80 14.64
C THR A 70 -7.90 7.19 14.30
N ASN A 71 -8.74 7.73 15.16
CA ASN A 71 -9.11 9.12 15.08
C ASN A 71 -7.88 9.97 15.44
N ALA A 72 -7.38 10.76 14.49
CA ALA A 72 -6.16 11.55 14.67
C ALA A 72 -6.24 12.60 15.81
N ARG A 73 -7.46 13.01 16.21
CA ARG A 73 -7.65 14.02 17.25
C ARG A 73 -7.64 13.46 18.66
N ILE A 74 -8.15 12.25 18.85
CA ILE A 74 -8.36 11.64 20.18
C ILE A 74 -7.61 10.33 20.35
N GLY A 75 -6.95 9.82 19.29
CA GLY A 75 -6.22 8.56 19.32
C GLY A 75 -7.07 7.31 19.49
N ALA A 76 -8.41 7.45 19.48
CA ALA A 76 -9.32 6.31 19.63
C ALA A 76 -9.32 5.47 18.36
N ALA A 77 -9.28 4.15 18.52
CA ALA A 77 -9.42 3.21 17.41
C ALA A 77 -10.83 3.23 16.82
N VAL A 78 -10.93 3.10 15.51
CA VAL A 78 -12.20 2.90 14.81
C VAL A 78 -12.48 1.39 14.78
N ASN A 79 -13.41 0.95 15.61
CA ASN A 79 -13.68 -0.49 15.83
C ASN A 79 -14.96 -0.97 15.13
N ASP A 80 -15.81 -0.06 14.68
CA ASP A 80 -17.19 -0.38 14.29
C ASP A 80 -17.38 -0.53 12.77
N ALA A 81 -16.32 -0.35 11.97
CA ALA A 81 -16.42 -0.50 10.54
C ALA A 81 -16.46 -1.99 10.14
N SER A 82 -17.65 -2.48 9.82
CA SER A 82 -17.87 -3.90 9.44
C SER A 82 -17.54 -4.18 7.97
N ASP A 83 -17.36 -3.14 7.15
CA ASP A 83 -17.19 -3.22 5.70
C ASP A 83 -15.82 -2.74 5.21
N MET A 84 -14.81 -2.86 6.06
CA MET A 84 -13.43 -2.53 5.69
C MET A 84 -12.97 -3.42 4.54
N THR A 85 -12.36 -2.80 3.55
CA THR A 85 -11.82 -3.50 2.37
C THR A 85 -10.39 -3.04 2.07
N VAL A 86 -9.64 -3.95 1.46
CA VAL A 86 -8.30 -3.67 0.95
C VAL A 86 -8.33 -3.79 -0.57
N LEU A 87 -7.99 -2.71 -1.25
CA LEU A 87 -7.73 -2.69 -2.68
C LEU A 87 -6.24 -2.83 -2.90
N TYR A 88 -5.84 -3.75 -3.75
CA TYR A 88 -4.44 -3.85 -4.18
C TYR A 88 -4.31 -4.11 -5.67
N TYR A 89 -3.21 -3.68 -6.23
CA TYR A 89 -2.85 -3.90 -7.63
C TYR A 89 -1.34 -3.68 -7.84
N ARG A 90 -0.80 -4.27 -8.90
CA ARG A 90 0.58 -4.08 -9.29
C ARG A 90 0.82 -2.66 -9.80
N SER A 91 2.02 -2.13 -9.68
CA SER A 91 2.41 -0.77 -10.04
C SER A 91 2.13 -0.38 -11.50
N ASP A 92 1.99 -1.37 -12.40
CA ASP A 92 1.57 -1.18 -13.80
C ASP A 92 0.04 -1.15 -13.97
N GLY A 93 -0.71 -1.16 -12.87
CA GLY A 93 -2.18 -1.13 -12.86
C GLY A 93 -2.87 -2.48 -13.07
N ARG A 94 -2.11 -3.57 -13.26
CA ARG A 94 -2.65 -4.91 -13.47
C ARG A 94 -2.96 -5.61 -12.15
N GLY A 95 -3.79 -6.65 -12.23
CA GLY A 95 -4.11 -7.51 -11.09
C GLY A 95 -4.86 -6.77 -9.98
N ARG A 96 -5.76 -5.84 -10.35
CA ARG A 96 -6.57 -5.09 -9.39
C ARG A 96 -7.56 -6.02 -8.70
N GLN A 97 -7.46 -6.11 -7.39
CA GLN A 97 -8.34 -6.91 -6.54
C GLN A 97 -8.79 -6.11 -5.32
N VAL A 98 -10.00 -6.43 -4.86
CA VAL A 98 -10.56 -5.90 -3.61
C VAL A 98 -10.93 -7.09 -2.73
N VAL A 99 -10.39 -7.11 -1.53
CA VAL A 99 -10.65 -8.17 -0.55
C VAL A 99 -11.23 -7.57 0.73
N PRO A 100 -12.13 -8.29 1.41
CA PRO A 100 -12.64 -7.83 2.70
C PRO A 100 -11.55 -7.93 3.76
N ALA A 101 -11.54 -6.98 4.68
CA ALA A 101 -10.74 -7.04 5.89
C ALA A 101 -11.63 -7.44 7.07
N LYS A 102 -11.11 -8.33 7.91
CA LYS A 102 -11.80 -8.81 9.11
C LYS A 102 -11.28 -8.05 10.32
N PRO A 103 -12.16 -7.63 11.23
CA PRO A 103 -11.73 -7.09 12.51
C PRO A 103 -10.99 -8.17 13.31
N VAL A 104 -9.92 -7.77 13.94
CA VAL A 104 -9.13 -8.53 14.91
C VAL A 104 -9.09 -7.74 16.22
N ASP A 105 -8.16 -8.02 17.10
CA ASP A 105 -8.10 -7.37 18.41
C ASP A 105 -7.72 -5.87 18.34
N ASP A 106 -8.18 -5.08 19.30
CA ASP A 106 -7.79 -3.68 19.53
C ASP A 106 -7.92 -2.70 18.35
N GLY A 107 -8.98 -2.84 17.55
CA GLY A 107 -9.23 -1.96 16.40
C GLY A 107 -8.31 -2.21 15.21
N TRP A 108 -7.62 -3.32 15.21
CA TRP A 108 -6.92 -3.83 14.06
C TRP A 108 -7.86 -4.57 13.12
N TYR A 109 -7.60 -4.44 11.85
CA TYR A 109 -8.21 -5.20 10.77
C TYR A 109 -7.15 -6.01 10.07
N GLN A 110 -7.52 -7.14 9.50
CA GLN A 110 -6.62 -8.02 8.76
C GLN A 110 -7.24 -8.42 7.43
N ALA A 111 -6.44 -8.33 6.38
CA ALA A 111 -6.78 -8.79 5.04
C ALA A 111 -5.67 -9.67 4.47
N GLU A 112 -6.06 -10.69 3.71
CA GLU A 112 -5.14 -11.54 2.98
C GLU A 112 -4.95 -10.98 1.57
N VAL A 113 -3.72 -10.61 1.23
CA VAL A 113 -3.31 -10.08 -0.07
C VAL A 113 -2.50 -11.14 -0.80
N LYS A 114 -3.04 -11.66 -1.90
CA LYS A 114 -2.38 -12.70 -2.70
C LYS A 114 -1.49 -12.07 -3.75
N ILE A 115 -0.22 -12.48 -3.78
CA ILE A 115 0.76 -12.00 -4.75
C ILE A 115 0.91 -12.99 -5.88
N GLU A 116 0.36 -12.68 -7.04
CA GLU A 116 0.31 -13.60 -8.20
C GLU A 116 1.42 -13.36 -9.23
N SER A 117 2.19 -12.29 -9.09
CA SER A 117 3.28 -11.94 -10.00
C SER A 117 4.38 -11.15 -9.30
N GLU A 118 5.55 -11.10 -9.94
CA GLU A 118 6.65 -10.26 -9.48
C GLU A 118 6.35 -8.77 -9.64
N GLY A 119 6.99 -7.96 -8.81
CA GLY A 119 6.93 -6.50 -8.86
C GLY A 119 6.29 -5.86 -7.64
N THR A 120 6.16 -4.56 -7.70
CA THR A 120 5.61 -3.76 -6.60
C THR A 120 4.08 -3.73 -6.68
N PHE A 121 3.44 -4.00 -5.55
CA PHE A 121 1.99 -3.87 -5.35
C PHE A 121 1.70 -2.70 -4.44
N TYR A 122 0.70 -1.91 -4.79
CA TYR A 122 0.13 -0.88 -3.95
C TYR A 122 -1.08 -1.43 -3.20
N VAL A 123 -1.17 -1.12 -1.93
CA VAL A 123 -2.22 -1.61 -1.02
C VAL A 123 -2.91 -0.43 -0.36
N PHE A 124 -4.20 -0.30 -0.57
CA PHE A 124 -5.05 0.79 -0.12
C PHE A 124 -6.17 0.25 0.77
N VAL A 125 -6.63 1.07 1.69
CA VAL A 125 -7.74 0.74 2.59
C VAL A 125 -8.94 1.64 2.29
N GLY A 126 -10.13 1.09 2.35
CA GLY A 126 -11.38 1.82 2.17
C GLY A 126 -12.54 1.21 2.95
N SER A 127 -13.57 2.01 3.19
CA SER A 127 -14.81 1.61 3.82
C SER A 127 -15.95 2.51 3.31
N ARG A 128 -17.10 1.93 3.05
CA ARG A 128 -18.29 2.70 2.66
C ARG A 128 -19.01 3.27 3.87
N SER A 129 -19.10 2.51 4.94
CA SER A 129 -19.78 2.95 6.17
C SER A 129 -19.07 4.13 6.82
N GLU A 130 -17.75 4.18 6.74
CA GLU A 130 -16.92 5.27 7.24
C GLU A 130 -16.65 6.36 6.18
N GLU A 131 -17.25 6.24 4.99
CA GLU A 131 -17.05 7.15 3.86
C GLU A 131 -15.57 7.32 3.44
N ILE A 132 -14.73 6.29 3.66
CA ILE A 132 -13.30 6.28 3.34
C ILE A 132 -13.10 5.77 1.92
N LYS A 133 -12.61 6.64 1.04
CA LYS A 133 -12.17 6.25 -0.29
C LYS A 133 -10.72 5.74 -0.23
N TYR A 134 -10.36 4.86 -1.15
CA TYR A 134 -8.98 4.32 -1.25
C TYR A 134 -7.90 5.38 -1.44
N THR A 135 -8.27 6.59 -1.84
CA THR A 135 -7.37 7.73 -2.05
C THR A 135 -7.28 8.68 -0.86
N ASP A 136 -8.07 8.48 0.18
CA ASP A 136 -8.17 9.41 1.31
C ASP A 136 -7.10 9.14 2.39
N LEU A 137 -6.56 7.93 2.40
CA LEU A 137 -5.58 7.47 3.38
C LEU A 137 -4.26 7.10 2.70
N PRO A 138 -3.14 7.11 3.44
CA PRO A 138 -1.87 6.61 2.94
C PRO A 138 -1.98 5.15 2.50
N PHE A 139 -1.17 4.76 1.51
CA PHE A 139 -1.05 3.38 1.05
C PHE A 139 0.26 2.77 1.52
N MET A 140 0.34 1.45 1.49
CA MET A 140 1.59 0.72 1.65
C MET A 140 1.98 -0.03 0.38
N THR A 141 3.21 -0.51 0.32
CA THR A 141 3.71 -1.32 -0.78
C THR A 141 4.12 -2.70 -0.30
N LEU A 142 3.86 -3.71 -1.16
CA LEU A 142 4.42 -5.05 -1.06
C LEU A 142 5.26 -5.34 -2.31
N MET A 143 6.26 -6.21 -2.17
CA MET A 143 7.12 -6.63 -3.26
C MET A 143 6.89 -8.12 -3.55
N GLY A 144 6.36 -8.43 -4.73
CA GLY A 144 6.31 -9.79 -5.23
C GLY A 144 7.69 -10.26 -5.66
N MET A 145 8.22 -11.29 -4.99
CA MET A 145 9.54 -11.85 -5.25
C MET A 145 9.44 -13.14 -6.05
N PRO A 146 10.37 -13.40 -6.98
CA PRO A 146 10.41 -14.70 -7.63
C PRO A 146 10.56 -15.82 -6.60
N VAL A 147 9.95 -16.95 -6.86
CA VAL A 147 10.17 -18.15 -6.06
C VAL A 147 11.61 -18.61 -6.35
N ALA A 148 12.45 -18.67 -5.30
CA ALA A 148 13.79 -19.25 -5.44
C ALA A 148 13.64 -20.70 -5.95
N GLU A 149 14.16 -20.98 -7.14
CA GLU A 149 14.28 -22.38 -7.58
C GLU A 149 15.21 -23.10 -6.58
N PRO A 150 14.84 -24.28 -6.10
CA PRO A 150 15.75 -25.06 -5.27
C PRO A 150 17.01 -25.36 -6.09
N ASP A 151 18.16 -24.97 -5.55
CA ASP A 151 19.47 -25.21 -6.16
C ASP A 151 19.58 -26.66 -6.61
N LYS A 152 19.65 -26.89 -7.92
CA LYS A 152 19.85 -28.20 -8.55
C LYS A 152 21.23 -28.78 -8.27
N GLU A 153 22.05 -28.08 -7.52
CA GLU A 153 23.47 -28.44 -7.30
C GLU A 153 23.67 -29.48 -6.18
N THR A 154 22.67 -29.73 -5.34
CA THR A 154 22.83 -30.71 -4.25
C THR A 154 22.45 -32.15 -4.65
N ALA A 155 21.74 -32.33 -5.76
CA ALA A 155 21.32 -33.67 -6.21
C ALA A 155 22.42 -34.47 -6.98
N ALA A 156 23.46 -33.78 -7.45
CA ALA A 156 24.52 -34.44 -8.26
C ALA A 156 25.64 -35.06 -7.41
N ARG A 157 25.68 -34.88 -6.09
CA ARG A 157 26.71 -35.42 -5.20
C ARG A 157 26.32 -36.64 -4.39
N ALA A 158 25.12 -37.15 -4.51
CA ALA A 158 24.66 -38.33 -3.79
C ALA A 158 24.69 -39.63 -4.62
N GLY A 159 25.30 -39.62 -5.81
CA GLY A 159 25.29 -40.72 -6.74
C GLY A 159 26.67 -41.41 -6.99
N GLU A 160 27.72 -41.06 -6.24
CA GLU A 160 29.02 -41.78 -6.32
C GLU A 160 29.46 -42.17 -4.92
N GLY A 161 29.13 -43.38 -4.55
CA GLY A 161 29.59 -44.06 -3.36
C GLY A 161 29.14 -45.50 -3.38
#